data_71b6bd74d930e6361ede33e3c8ba9413
#
_entry.id   71b6bd74d930e6361ede33e3c8ba9413
#
_cell.length_a   1.000
_cell.length_b   1.000
_cell.length_c   1.000
_cell.angle_alpha   90.00
_cell.angle_beta   90.00
_cell.angle_gamma   90.00
#
_symmetry.space_group_name_H-M   'P 1'
#
loop_
_entity.id
_entity.type
_entity.pdbx_description
1 polymer ?
#
loop_
_entity_poly.entity_id
_entity_poly.type
_entity_poly.pdbx_seq_one_letter_code
_entity_poly.pdbx_strand_id
1 'polypeptide(L)'
;ILAGNKKNIDQLDGSCFQIMTGAIMPTNCDTVIPQEFVEVSENKIQFLRSAVKPFDNRRLKGEDLQLGTPALKSGKILKPADLGLLASLGMPEVDVFRKLRVTFFSTGDELKSIGESLPEGYVYDSNRYTIFGMLKRIGVEIVDLGVIPDDPVLLENALLSASVSSDVIITSGGVSVGEADHTKAVMKKI
;
A
#
# COMPACT_ATOMS: atom_id res chain seq x y z
N ILE A 1 30.53 11.37 -20.12
CA ILE A 1 29.23 10.94 -20.65
C ILE A 1 28.20 11.25 -19.59
N LEU A 2 27.20 12.05 -19.91
CA LEU A 2 26.09 12.44 -19.00
C LEU A 2 24.92 11.48 -19.14
N ALA A 3 24.16 11.30 -18.06
CA ALA A 3 22.90 10.57 -18.10
C ALA A 3 21.93 11.21 -19.11
N GLY A 4 21.15 10.38 -19.80
CA GLY A 4 20.21 10.84 -20.85
C GLY A 4 20.86 11.13 -22.21
N ASN A 5 22.18 11.12 -22.33
CA ASN A 5 22.87 11.30 -23.60
C ASN A 5 23.16 9.96 -24.28
N LYS A 6 22.68 9.80 -25.51
CA LYS A 6 23.02 8.68 -26.41
C LYS A 6 24.09 9.13 -27.41
N LYS A 7 25.32 9.37 -27.00
CA LYS A 7 26.40 9.51 -27.93
C LYS A 7 27.14 8.17 -28.05
N ASN A 8 27.10 7.56 -29.23
CA ASN A 8 28.06 6.52 -29.56
C ASN A 8 29.41 7.22 -29.76
N ILE A 9 30.30 7.01 -28.82
CA ILE A 9 31.65 7.51 -28.90
C ILE A 9 32.55 6.28 -29.01
N ASP A 10 33.34 6.21 -30.11
CA ASP A 10 34.31 5.14 -30.28
C ASP A 10 35.46 5.33 -29.30
N GLN A 11 35.75 4.26 -28.56
CA GLN A 11 36.89 4.25 -27.66
C GLN A 11 38.20 4.08 -28.46
N LEU A 12 39.17 4.93 -28.18
CA LEU A 12 40.53 4.75 -28.66
C LEU A 12 41.32 3.91 -27.66
N ASP A 13 42.16 3.02 -28.15
CA ASP A 13 43.04 2.20 -27.31
C ASP A 13 43.86 3.05 -26.36
N GLY A 14 43.89 2.65 -25.09
CA GLY A 14 44.61 3.40 -24.05
C GLY A 14 43.85 4.62 -23.51
N SER A 15 42.59 4.82 -23.90
CA SER A 15 41.73 5.89 -23.38
C SER A 15 40.62 5.36 -22.49
N CYS A 16 39.99 6.25 -21.71
CA CYS A 16 38.82 5.97 -20.92
C CYS A 16 37.82 7.13 -21.05
N PHE A 17 36.60 6.88 -20.64
CA PHE A 17 35.54 7.89 -20.57
C PHE A 17 35.25 8.27 -19.13
N GLN A 18 35.14 9.56 -18.86
CA GLN A 18 34.47 10.01 -17.64
C GLN A 18 32.96 9.84 -17.83
N ILE A 19 32.34 9.02 -16.99
CA ILE A 19 30.95 8.68 -17.07
C ILE A 19 30.24 9.04 -15.76
N MET A 20 29.03 9.56 -15.85
CA MET A 20 28.21 9.89 -14.69
C MET A 20 27.26 8.75 -14.36
N THR A 21 26.87 8.64 -13.09
CA THR A 21 25.86 7.69 -12.62
C THR A 21 24.58 7.80 -13.43
N GLY A 22 24.03 6.68 -13.85
CA GLY A 22 22.82 6.60 -14.69
C GLY A 22 23.05 6.79 -16.19
N ALA A 23 24.31 7.06 -16.62
CA ALA A 23 24.63 7.14 -18.03
C ALA A 23 24.77 5.75 -18.68
N ILE A 24 24.51 5.68 -19.98
CA ILE A 24 24.63 4.43 -20.75
C ILE A 24 26.11 4.13 -20.95
N MET A 25 26.54 2.91 -20.63
CA MET A 25 27.87 2.42 -20.87
C MET A 25 28.18 2.40 -22.37
N PRO A 26 29.37 2.89 -22.81
CA PRO A 26 29.83 2.69 -24.16
C PRO A 26 30.00 1.21 -24.52
N THR A 27 29.73 0.85 -25.75
CA THR A 27 29.71 -0.55 -26.23
C THR A 27 31.03 -1.31 -26.01
N ASN A 28 32.14 -0.61 -26.06
CA ASN A 28 33.47 -1.21 -25.91
C ASN A 28 34.03 -1.11 -24.48
N CYS A 29 33.21 -0.67 -23.50
CA CYS A 29 33.60 -0.59 -22.10
C CYS A 29 32.78 -1.60 -21.28
N ASP A 30 33.40 -2.20 -20.29
CA ASP A 30 32.79 -3.25 -19.48
C ASP A 30 32.83 -3.00 -17.96
N THR A 31 33.64 -2.03 -17.52
CA THR A 31 33.96 -1.80 -16.12
C THR A 31 33.95 -0.31 -15.81
N VAL A 32 33.40 0.09 -14.67
CA VAL A 32 33.45 1.46 -14.16
C VAL A 32 34.28 1.49 -12.89
N ILE A 33 35.25 2.40 -12.85
CA ILE A 33 36.06 2.66 -11.66
C ILE A 33 35.52 3.92 -10.99
N PRO A 34 35.10 3.86 -9.73
CA PRO A 34 34.67 5.04 -8.97
C PRO A 34 35.84 6.04 -8.89
N GLN A 35 35.51 7.32 -8.99
CA GLN A 35 36.55 8.39 -9.03
C GLN A 35 37.41 8.42 -7.75
N GLU A 36 36.89 7.91 -6.64
CA GLU A 36 37.59 7.82 -5.35
C GLU A 36 38.81 6.87 -5.41
N PHE A 37 38.87 5.99 -6.41
CA PHE A 37 39.98 5.05 -6.64
C PHE A 37 40.85 5.45 -7.80
N VAL A 38 40.67 6.66 -8.32
CA VAL A 38 41.41 7.15 -9.51
C VAL A 38 42.18 8.42 -9.17
N GLU A 39 43.48 8.42 -9.45
CA GLU A 39 44.29 9.62 -9.46
C GLU A 39 44.33 10.21 -10.87
N VAL A 40 43.96 11.50 -10.96
CA VAL A 40 43.96 12.22 -12.25
C VAL A 40 45.15 13.17 -12.30
N SER A 41 46.00 13.02 -13.30
CA SER A 41 47.13 13.93 -13.57
C SER A 41 47.09 14.33 -15.02
N GLU A 42 46.89 15.63 -15.28
CA GLU A 42 46.76 16.21 -16.63
C GLU A 42 45.69 15.45 -17.46
N ASN A 43 46.11 14.70 -18.49
CA ASN A 43 45.27 13.90 -19.37
C ASN A 43 45.38 12.39 -19.11
N LYS A 44 45.85 11.97 -17.93
CA LYS A 44 46.04 10.58 -17.58
C LYS A 44 45.34 10.26 -16.29
N ILE A 45 44.84 9.04 -16.20
CA ILE A 45 44.32 8.47 -14.96
C ILE A 45 45.22 7.33 -14.51
N GLN A 46 45.39 7.20 -13.20
CA GLN A 46 46.07 6.08 -12.56
C GLN A 46 45.17 5.46 -11.50
N PHE A 47 45.20 4.16 -11.40
CA PHE A 47 44.45 3.42 -10.39
C PHE A 47 45.16 2.10 -10.08
N LEU A 48 44.92 1.57 -8.87
CA LEU A 48 45.43 0.26 -8.51
C LEU A 48 44.57 -0.83 -9.17
N ARG A 49 45.21 -1.78 -9.84
CA ARG A 49 44.51 -2.91 -10.49
C ARG A 49 43.65 -3.72 -9.53
N SER A 50 43.98 -3.73 -8.24
CA SER A 50 43.20 -4.39 -7.20
C SER A 50 41.93 -3.63 -6.75
N ALA A 51 41.78 -2.36 -7.17
CA ALA A 51 40.65 -1.52 -6.76
C ALA A 51 39.32 -1.92 -7.43
N VAL A 52 39.40 -2.65 -8.54
CA VAL A 52 38.22 -2.99 -9.33
C VAL A 52 38.45 -4.33 -10.07
N LYS A 53 37.36 -5.09 -10.22
CA LYS A 53 37.35 -6.30 -11.04
C LYS A 53 36.67 -6.01 -12.39
N PRO A 54 36.94 -6.80 -13.42
CA PRO A 54 36.20 -6.73 -14.67
C PRO A 54 34.68 -6.83 -14.39
N PHE A 55 33.90 -5.99 -15.03
CA PHE A 55 32.46 -5.87 -14.95
C PHE A 55 31.90 -5.18 -13.69
N ASP A 56 32.74 -4.69 -12.81
CA ASP A 56 32.29 -3.96 -11.62
C ASP A 56 31.58 -2.64 -11.97
N ASN A 57 30.66 -2.24 -11.07
CA ASN A 57 29.97 -0.95 -11.08
C ASN A 57 29.13 -0.64 -12.32
N ARG A 58 28.73 -1.65 -13.08
CA ARG A 58 27.76 -1.52 -14.17
C ARG A 58 26.49 -2.32 -13.85
N ARG A 59 25.38 -1.86 -14.38
CA ARG A 59 24.11 -2.57 -14.34
C ARG A 59 23.77 -3.14 -15.70
N LEU A 60 23.36 -4.40 -15.74
CA LEU A 60 22.93 -5.06 -16.97
C LEU A 60 21.41 -4.93 -17.13
N LYS A 61 20.96 -4.95 -18.38
CA LYS A 61 19.52 -5.02 -18.69
C LYS A 61 18.92 -6.28 -18.07
N GLY A 62 17.86 -6.11 -17.27
CA GLY A 62 17.18 -7.22 -16.61
C GLY A 62 17.83 -7.71 -15.30
N GLU A 63 18.87 -7.03 -14.80
CA GLU A 63 19.53 -7.39 -13.54
C GLU A 63 18.62 -7.16 -12.34
N ASP A 64 17.92 -6.04 -12.26
CA ASP A 64 16.98 -5.74 -11.18
C ASP A 64 15.60 -6.36 -11.42
N LEU A 65 15.10 -6.29 -12.66
CA LEU A 65 13.81 -6.81 -13.07
C LEU A 65 13.89 -7.40 -14.47
N GLN A 66 13.46 -8.65 -14.61
CA GLN A 66 13.43 -9.32 -15.90
C GLN A 66 12.10 -9.08 -16.62
N LEU A 67 12.16 -8.87 -17.92
CA LEU A 67 10.98 -8.75 -18.76
C LEU A 67 10.10 -10.01 -18.64
N GLY A 68 8.80 -9.81 -18.42
CA GLY A 68 7.82 -10.89 -18.27
C GLY A 68 7.68 -11.45 -16.85
N THR A 69 8.49 -10.98 -15.89
CA THR A 69 8.30 -11.34 -14.48
C THR A 69 7.41 -10.30 -13.79
N PRO A 70 6.50 -10.73 -12.88
CA PRO A 70 5.68 -9.80 -12.13
C PRO A 70 6.53 -8.92 -11.21
N ALA A 71 6.50 -7.60 -11.40
CA ALA A 71 7.15 -6.64 -10.52
C ALA A 71 6.48 -6.58 -9.13
N LEU A 72 5.15 -6.67 -9.11
CA LEU A 72 4.33 -6.74 -7.90
C LEU A 72 3.31 -7.87 -8.02
N LYS A 73 2.98 -8.50 -6.91
CA LYS A 73 1.98 -9.57 -6.87
C LYS A 73 0.59 -9.01 -6.55
N SER A 74 -0.45 -9.59 -7.17
CA SER A 74 -1.85 -9.30 -6.82
C SER A 74 -2.11 -9.56 -5.33
N GLY A 75 -2.96 -8.73 -4.71
CA GLY A 75 -3.30 -8.80 -3.29
C GLY A 75 -2.28 -8.15 -2.35
N LYS A 76 -1.17 -7.61 -2.88
CA LYS A 76 -0.22 -6.85 -2.08
C LYS A 76 -0.76 -5.46 -1.74
N ILE A 77 -0.65 -5.06 -0.48
CA ILE A 77 -0.88 -3.66 -0.09
C ILE A 77 0.27 -2.82 -0.59
N LEU A 78 -0.03 -1.84 -1.45
CA LEU A 78 0.97 -0.94 -2.02
C LEU A 78 1.55 -0.03 -0.93
N LYS A 79 2.88 0.00 -0.86
CA LYS A 79 3.67 0.85 0.02
C LYS A 79 4.39 1.93 -0.79
N PRO A 80 4.91 3.00 -0.17
CA PRO A 80 5.64 4.04 -0.90
C PRO A 80 6.77 3.51 -1.80
N ALA A 81 7.51 2.49 -1.38
CA ALA A 81 8.55 1.86 -2.20
C ALA A 81 7.98 1.18 -3.47
N ASP A 82 6.76 0.63 -3.41
CA ASP A 82 6.12 0.02 -4.57
C ASP A 82 5.70 1.08 -5.59
N LEU A 83 5.30 2.27 -5.13
CA LEU A 83 5.02 3.40 -6.03
C LEU A 83 6.28 3.86 -6.75
N GLY A 84 7.41 3.89 -6.04
CA GLY A 84 8.72 4.18 -6.66
C GLY A 84 9.09 3.15 -7.73
N LEU A 85 8.85 1.87 -7.47
CA LEU A 85 9.07 0.79 -8.44
C LEU A 85 8.19 0.96 -9.69
N LEU A 86 6.88 1.20 -9.50
CA LEU A 86 5.95 1.43 -10.61
C LEU A 86 6.35 2.64 -11.45
N ALA A 87 6.73 3.72 -10.79
CA ALA A 87 7.22 4.93 -11.46
C ALA A 87 8.49 4.66 -12.27
N SER A 88 9.43 3.86 -11.74
CA SER A 88 10.66 3.47 -12.47
C SER A 88 10.38 2.62 -13.71
N LEU A 89 9.26 1.92 -13.73
CA LEU A 89 8.76 1.16 -14.89
C LEU A 89 7.93 2.01 -15.86
N GLY A 90 7.72 3.30 -15.55
CA GLY A 90 6.93 4.20 -16.38
C GLY A 90 5.42 3.93 -16.33
N MET A 91 4.92 3.27 -15.29
CA MET A 91 3.50 2.94 -15.11
C MET A 91 2.78 4.08 -14.39
N PRO A 92 1.91 4.85 -15.08
CA PRO A 92 1.19 5.95 -14.45
C PRO A 92 0.00 5.46 -13.60
N GLU A 93 -0.56 4.30 -13.95
CA GLU A 93 -1.76 3.75 -13.32
C GLU A 93 -1.63 2.23 -13.16
N VAL A 94 -2.25 1.70 -12.13
CA VAL A 94 -2.35 0.26 -11.88
C VAL A 94 -3.75 -0.09 -11.36
N ASP A 95 -4.26 -1.24 -11.76
CA ASP A 95 -5.51 -1.76 -11.23
C ASP A 95 -5.31 -2.23 -9.79
N VAL A 96 -6.20 -1.78 -8.92
CA VAL A 96 -6.21 -2.17 -7.50
C VAL A 96 -7.59 -2.67 -7.10
N PHE A 97 -7.66 -3.54 -6.10
CA PHE A 97 -8.94 -3.88 -5.50
C PHE A 97 -9.55 -2.63 -4.85
N ARG A 98 -10.86 -2.44 -5.02
CA ARG A 98 -11.57 -1.39 -4.29
C ARG A 98 -11.50 -1.65 -2.79
N LYS A 99 -11.67 -0.62 -2.01
CA LYS A 99 -11.82 -0.75 -0.57
C LYS A 99 -13.07 -1.56 -0.24
N LEU A 100 -12.98 -2.40 0.80
CA LEU A 100 -14.15 -3.03 1.37
C LEU A 100 -15.07 -1.95 1.96
N ARG A 101 -16.37 -2.08 1.71
CA ARG A 101 -17.39 -1.28 2.36
C ARG A 101 -17.91 -2.03 3.57
N VAL A 102 -17.72 -1.46 4.74
CA VAL A 102 -18.08 -2.06 6.02
C VAL A 102 -19.18 -1.21 6.66
N THR A 103 -20.36 -1.79 6.80
CA THR A 103 -21.42 -1.18 7.61
C THR A 103 -21.30 -1.69 9.04
N PHE A 104 -21.43 -0.79 10.01
CA PHE A 104 -21.48 -1.18 11.40
C PHE A 104 -22.52 -0.37 12.18
N PHE A 105 -23.01 -0.96 13.25
CA PHE A 105 -23.95 -0.34 14.17
C PHE A 105 -23.88 -1.02 15.55
N SER A 106 -24.37 -0.33 16.56
CA SER A 106 -24.61 -0.90 17.88
C SER A 106 -26.10 -1.13 18.09
N THR A 107 -26.48 -2.13 18.87
CA THR A 107 -27.84 -2.33 19.32
C THR A 107 -27.91 -2.45 20.83
N GLY A 108 -28.92 -1.87 21.41
CA GLY A 108 -29.16 -1.80 22.86
C GLY A 108 -29.99 -0.57 23.22
N ASP A 109 -31.13 -0.77 23.88
CA ASP A 109 -32.01 0.32 24.30
C ASP A 109 -31.36 1.23 25.36
N GLU A 110 -30.35 0.72 26.08
CA GLU A 110 -29.58 1.45 27.08
C GLU A 110 -28.53 2.38 26.48
N LEU A 111 -28.24 2.26 25.17
CA LEU A 111 -27.14 2.97 24.55
C LEU A 111 -27.48 4.41 24.17
N LYS A 112 -26.56 5.32 24.42
CA LYS A 112 -26.60 6.72 23.99
C LYS A 112 -25.37 7.10 23.21
N SER A 113 -25.55 7.91 22.18
CA SER A 113 -24.45 8.48 21.44
C SER A 113 -23.75 9.58 22.25
N ILE A 114 -22.44 9.81 22.00
CA ILE A 114 -21.73 10.93 22.61
C ILE A 114 -22.39 12.27 22.23
N GLY A 115 -22.44 13.18 23.20
CA GLY A 115 -23.11 14.47 23.02
C GLY A 115 -24.61 14.48 23.39
N GLU A 116 -25.23 13.33 23.56
CA GLU A 116 -26.59 13.22 24.12
C GLU A 116 -26.56 13.30 25.66
N SER A 117 -27.69 13.67 26.27
CA SER A 117 -27.86 13.55 27.73
C SER A 117 -27.84 12.08 28.12
N LEU A 118 -27.23 11.76 29.27
CA LEU A 118 -27.16 10.40 29.80
C LEU A 118 -28.11 10.26 30.99
N PRO A 119 -29.33 9.75 30.81
CA PRO A 119 -30.24 9.45 31.91
C PRO A 119 -29.71 8.33 32.79
N GLU A 120 -30.25 8.21 34.00
CA GLU A 120 -29.96 7.10 34.89
C GLU A 120 -30.34 5.77 34.24
N GLY A 121 -29.44 4.76 34.31
CA GLY A 121 -29.62 3.45 33.67
C GLY A 121 -29.10 3.36 32.23
N TYR A 122 -28.67 4.48 31.62
CA TYR A 122 -28.09 4.48 30.27
C TYR A 122 -26.58 4.53 30.31
N VAL A 123 -25.94 4.09 29.21
CA VAL A 123 -24.48 4.14 29.02
C VAL A 123 -24.13 4.71 27.65
N TYR A 124 -22.98 5.37 27.56
CA TYR A 124 -22.49 5.78 26.24
C TYR A 124 -21.95 4.59 25.45
N ASP A 125 -22.26 4.56 24.16
CA ASP A 125 -21.80 3.55 23.24
C ASP A 125 -20.30 3.73 22.91
N SER A 126 -19.45 3.20 23.76
CA SER A 126 -17.98 3.24 23.57
C SER A 126 -17.50 2.28 22.50
N ASN A 127 -18.21 1.14 22.29
CA ASN A 127 -17.83 0.12 21.33
C ASN A 127 -17.89 0.64 19.89
N ARG A 128 -18.92 1.42 19.56
CA ARG A 128 -19.07 2.04 18.23
C ARG A 128 -17.84 2.87 17.86
N TYR A 129 -17.36 3.71 18.76
CA TYR A 129 -16.19 4.56 18.50
C TYR A 129 -14.89 3.76 18.46
N THR A 130 -14.78 2.69 19.24
CA THR A 130 -13.65 1.77 19.16
C THR A 130 -13.62 1.06 17.80
N ILE A 131 -14.75 0.50 17.35
CA ILE A 131 -14.87 -0.16 16.05
C ILE A 131 -14.59 0.83 14.92
N PHE A 132 -15.15 2.04 14.98
CA PHE A 132 -14.88 3.10 14.01
C PHE A 132 -13.37 3.38 13.88
N GLY A 133 -12.68 3.55 15.00
CA GLY A 133 -11.23 3.77 15.01
C GLY A 133 -10.44 2.60 14.40
N MET A 134 -10.83 1.37 14.69
CA MET A 134 -10.21 0.17 14.11
C MET A 134 -10.43 0.11 12.60
N LEU A 135 -11.65 0.35 12.12
CA LEU A 135 -12.00 0.36 10.70
C LEU A 135 -11.25 1.46 9.93
N LYS A 136 -11.15 2.66 10.50
CA LYS A 136 -10.36 3.76 9.93
C LYS A 136 -8.89 3.37 9.76
N ARG A 137 -8.32 2.69 10.75
CA ARG A 137 -6.92 2.27 10.73
C ARG A 137 -6.62 1.26 9.64
N ILE A 138 -7.55 0.36 9.31
CA ILE A 138 -7.38 -0.61 8.21
C ILE A 138 -7.78 -0.04 6.84
N GLY A 139 -8.34 1.18 6.81
CA GLY A 139 -8.55 1.94 5.58
C GLY A 139 -9.74 1.51 4.73
N VAL A 140 -10.73 0.84 5.31
CA VAL A 140 -11.99 0.47 4.64
C VAL A 140 -12.93 1.68 4.45
N GLU A 141 -13.91 1.54 3.55
CA GLU A 141 -15.02 2.48 3.44
C GLU A 141 -16.05 2.17 4.52
N ILE A 142 -16.36 3.15 5.37
CA ILE A 142 -17.17 2.96 6.57
C ILE A 142 -18.56 3.56 6.38
N VAL A 143 -19.58 2.75 6.67
CA VAL A 143 -20.99 3.18 6.80
C VAL A 143 -21.39 2.94 8.25
N ASP A 144 -21.64 4.01 8.99
CA ASP A 144 -22.01 3.99 10.40
C ASP A 144 -23.51 4.25 10.53
N LEU A 145 -24.28 3.27 10.96
CA LEU A 145 -25.74 3.37 11.15
C LEU A 145 -26.13 3.85 12.56
N GLY A 146 -25.15 4.07 13.44
CA GLY A 146 -25.44 4.54 14.79
C GLY A 146 -25.87 3.47 15.75
N VAL A 147 -26.75 3.85 16.67
CA VAL A 147 -27.41 2.93 17.62
C VAL A 147 -28.78 2.59 17.06
N ILE A 148 -29.07 1.31 16.95
CA ILE A 148 -30.38 0.78 16.53
C ILE A 148 -31.08 0.21 17.77
N PRO A 149 -32.32 0.60 18.06
CA PRO A 149 -33.07 0.01 19.15
C PRO A 149 -33.21 -1.52 19.02
N ASP A 150 -33.41 -2.21 20.13
CA ASP A 150 -33.62 -3.66 20.15
C ASP A 150 -35.03 -4.08 19.62
N ASP A 151 -35.39 -3.48 18.49
CA ASP A 151 -36.64 -3.77 17.76
C ASP A 151 -36.32 -4.68 16.54
N PRO A 152 -36.97 -5.87 16.45
CA PRO A 152 -36.73 -6.82 15.37
C PRO A 152 -36.95 -6.25 13.97
N VAL A 153 -37.92 -5.35 13.78
CA VAL A 153 -38.24 -4.76 12.47
C VAL A 153 -37.17 -3.75 12.06
N LEU A 154 -36.72 -2.91 13.01
CA LEU A 154 -35.67 -1.95 12.76
C LEU A 154 -34.34 -2.65 12.48
N LEU A 155 -33.99 -3.69 13.22
CA LEU A 155 -32.82 -4.53 13.00
C LEU A 155 -32.88 -5.24 11.64
N GLU A 156 -34.03 -5.81 11.25
CA GLU A 156 -34.21 -6.45 9.95
C GLU A 156 -33.99 -5.46 8.79
N ASN A 157 -34.61 -4.28 8.87
CA ASN A 157 -34.46 -3.23 7.86
C ASN A 157 -33.00 -2.75 7.74
N ALA A 158 -32.33 -2.56 8.88
CA ALA A 158 -30.91 -2.15 8.88
C ALA A 158 -30.01 -3.21 8.26
N LEU A 159 -30.20 -4.48 8.62
CA LEU A 159 -29.41 -5.59 8.08
C LEU A 159 -29.68 -5.80 6.59
N LEU A 160 -30.95 -5.73 6.14
CA LEU A 160 -31.30 -5.82 4.72
C LEU A 160 -30.68 -4.69 3.91
N SER A 161 -30.79 -3.45 4.37
CA SER A 161 -30.16 -2.29 3.72
C SER A 161 -28.64 -2.43 3.65
N ALA A 162 -28.02 -2.85 4.73
CA ALA A 162 -26.59 -3.07 4.81
C ALA A 162 -26.12 -4.21 3.89
N SER A 163 -26.88 -5.31 3.78
CA SER A 163 -26.53 -6.49 2.95
C SER A 163 -26.43 -6.16 1.46
N VAL A 164 -27.22 -5.20 0.98
CA VAL A 164 -27.21 -4.76 -0.42
C VAL A 164 -26.05 -3.79 -0.71
N SER A 165 -25.64 -3.00 0.30
CA SER A 165 -24.72 -1.87 0.12
C SER A 165 -23.31 -2.12 0.64
N SER A 166 -23.06 -3.22 1.35
CA SER A 166 -21.80 -3.48 2.03
C SER A 166 -21.26 -4.88 1.80
N ASP A 167 -19.96 -5.02 1.93
CA ASP A 167 -19.27 -6.31 1.83
C ASP A 167 -19.23 -7.04 3.20
N VAL A 168 -19.27 -6.24 4.27
CA VAL A 168 -19.19 -6.74 5.66
C VAL A 168 -20.14 -5.92 6.53
N ILE A 169 -20.83 -6.60 7.42
CA ILE A 169 -21.67 -5.99 8.45
C ILE A 169 -21.11 -6.38 9.81
N ILE A 170 -20.92 -5.38 10.68
CA ILE A 170 -20.46 -5.57 12.05
C ILE A 170 -21.52 -5.01 12.98
N THR A 171 -21.94 -5.79 13.94
CA THR A 171 -22.84 -5.34 15.02
C THR A 171 -22.17 -5.47 16.37
N SER A 172 -22.35 -4.46 17.22
CA SER A 172 -22.00 -4.49 18.64
C SER A 172 -23.27 -4.55 19.46
N GLY A 173 -23.41 -5.58 20.27
CA GLY A 173 -24.64 -5.89 21.02
C GLY A 173 -25.52 -6.92 20.30
N GLY A 174 -26.63 -7.30 20.91
CA GLY A 174 -27.65 -8.19 20.35
C GLY A 174 -27.18 -9.61 20.01
N VAL A 175 -26.10 -10.14 20.62
CA VAL A 175 -25.54 -11.47 20.31
C VAL A 175 -25.44 -12.40 21.51
N SER A 176 -26.02 -12.00 22.65
CA SER A 176 -26.08 -12.79 23.88
C SER A 176 -27.17 -13.86 23.82
N VAL A 177 -27.36 -14.60 24.90
CA VAL A 177 -28.40 -15.63 25.05
C VAL A 177 -29.67 -15.09 25.72
N GLY A 178 -29.82 -13.77 25.86
CA GLY A 178 -31.00 -13.13 26.48
C GLY A 178 -32.25 -13.19 25.59
N GLU A 179 -33.41 -13.10 26.20
CA GLU A 179 -34.73 -13.14 25.51
C GLU A 179 -34.93 -11.97 24.52
N ALA A 180 -34.22 -10.84 24.72
CA ALA A 180 -34.25 -9.65 23.85
C ALA A 180 -33.24 -9.67 22.74
N ASP A 181 -32.47 -10.77 22.53
CA ASP A 181 -31.45 -10.85 21.50
C ASP A 181 -32.03 -11.24 20.13
N HIS A 182 -32.56 -10.25 19.44
CA HIS A 182 -33.19 -10.44 18.13
C HIS A 182 -32.22 -10.53 16.96
N THR A 183 -30.97 -10.07 17.10
CA THR A 183 -29.99 -9.95 16.00
C THR A 183 -29.69 -11.30 15.34
N LYS A 184 -29.45 -12.35 16.13
CA LYS A 184 -29.18 -13.69 15.58
C LYS A 184 -30.41 -14.29 14.89
N ALA A 185 -31.62 -14.03 15.44
CA ALA A 185 -32.87 -14.52 14.85
C ALA A 185 -33.11 -13.84 13.49
N VAL A 186 -32.89 -12.56 13.40
CA VAL A 186 -33.03 -11.78 12.16
C VAL A 186 -31.97 -12.18 11.13
N MET A 187 -30.69 -12.30 11.52
CA MET A 187 -29.61 -12.74 10.61
C MET A 187 -29.84 -14.12 9.99
N LYS A 188 -30.58 -15.00 10.64
CA LYS A 188 -30.93 -16.33 10.10
C LYS A 188 -32.06 -16.30 9.07
N LYS A 189 -32.81 -15.21 8.99
CA LYS A 189 -33.94 -15.05 8.04
C LYS A 189 -33.49 -14.39 6.74
N ILE A 190 -32.38 -13.64 6.78
CA ILE A 190 -31.78 -12.95 5.65
C ILE A 190 -30.73 -13.84 4.99
#